data_a7a383da3124ffe3c923b496b763576e
#
_entry.id   a7a383da3124ffe3c923b496b763576e
#
_cell.length_a   1.000
_cell.length_b   1.000
_cell.length_c   1.000
_cell.angle_alpha   90.00
_cell.angle_beta   90.00
_cell.angle_gamma   90.00
#
_symmetry.space_group_name_H-M   'P 1'
#
loop_
_entity.id
_entity.type
_entity.pdbx_description
1 polymer ?
#
loop_
_entity_poly.entity_id
_entity_poly.type
_entity_poly.pdbx_seq_one_letter_code
_entity_poly.pdbx_strand_id
1 'polypeptide(L)'
;MKQAIAILTGGGPAPGMNTVVGSVAKTFITKGYRVIGLHEGYSGLFKENARYEDISFNLADNIFNQGGSYLQMSRFKPTDADFENNFNLKFFQDNNIKLLVTVGGDDTASTANRIAKFLEAKQYPIANIHVPKTIDNDLPLPAGAPTFGYESAMEKGTVIGRAVYVDARTSGNWFVVAAMGRSAGHLACGIGAACHYPMIVIPEMFNKTEITIDKIVNLVISSIIKRKIMGMDFGAAMVSEGVFHSLSDEEIKNAGVNFSYDEHGHPELGKVSKAHVFNEILENKLKALKLKVKSRPVEIGYEVRCQTPIASDLLYCTTLGMGVYKLFSEGKTGCMVYVAQDGQISQLYLKDLQDPTTGKIPPRLVNPDGDQFQCLVNNILCYITPEDYEAAKAYIANPEDYDFKAILNW
;
A
#
# COMPACT_ATOMS: atom_id res chain seq x y z
N MET A 1 8.38 -30.39 -27.03
CA MET A 1 7.87 -30.07 -25.69
C MET A 1 6.87 -28.93 -25.84
N LYS A 2 5.72 -28.97 -25.14
CA LYS A 2 4.70 -27.91 -25.18
C LYS A 2 5.31 -26.61 -24.65
N GLN A 3 4.98 -25.45 -25.27
CA GLN A 3 5.43 -24.16 -24.78
C GLN A 3 4.81 -23.88 -23.42
N ALA A 4 5.58 -23.30 -22.54
CA ALA A 4 5.13 -22.95 -21.16
C ALA A 4 5.32 -21.48 -20.84
N ILE A 5 4.51 -21.01 -19.91
CA ILE A 5 4.73 -19.75 -19.21
C ILE A 5 5.02 -20.04 -17.74
N ALA A 6 5.82 -19.19 -17.11
CA ALA A 6 6.03 -19.21 -15.67
C ALA A 6 5.34 -17.99 -15.04
N ILE A 7 4.71 -18.20 -13.89
CA ILE A 7 4.10 -17.10 -13.09
C ILE A 7 4.57 -17.17 -11.66
N LEU A 8 4.89 -16.01 -11.09
CA LEU A 8 5.26 -15.86 -9.68
C LEU A 8 4.64 -14.61 -9.07
N THR A 9 4.58 -14.59 -7.74
CA THR A 9 4.08 -13.48 -6.94
C THR A 9 5.18 -12.96 -6.01
N GLY A 10 5.37 -11.64 -5.91
CA GLY A 10 6.43 -11.03 -5.13
C GLY A 10 5.97 -9.87 -4.25
N GLY A 11 6.80 -9.52 -3.27
CA GLY A 11 6.54 -8.41 -2.33
C GLY A 11 5.63 -8.80 -1.16
N GLY A 12 4.74 -7.90 -0.74
CA GLY A 12 3.70 -8.17 0.27
C GLY A 12 2.38 -8.62 -0.38
N PRO A 13 1.52 -9.40 0.32
CA PRO A 13 0.25 -9.85 -0.24
C PRO A 13 -0.74 -8.69 -0.43
N ALA A 14 -1.67 -8.88 -1.37
CA ALA A 14 -2.82 -8.03 -1.59
C ALA A 14 -4.03 -8.88 -2.04
N PRO A 15 -5.26 -8.46 -1.76
CA PRO A 15 -6.44 -9.12 -2.30
C PRO A 15 -6.42 -9.16 -3.83
N GLY A 16 -6.77 -10.29 -4.44
CA GLY A 16 -6.79 -10.44 -5.89
C GLY A 16 -5.56 -11.13 -6.50
N MET A 17 -4.49 -11.41 -5.74
CA MET A 17 -3.30 -12.08 -6.29
C MET A 17 -3.63 -13.45 -6.86
N ASN A 18 -4.39 -14.27 -6.14
CA ASN A 18 -4.86 -15.58 -6.63
C ASN A 18 -5.78 -15.44 -7.83
N THR A 19 -6.58 -14.38 -7.90
CA THR A 19 -7.44 -14.09 -9.06
C THR A 19 -6.62 -13.82 -10.31
N VAL A 20 -5.53 -13.02 -10.19
CA VAL A 20 -4.60 -12.80 -11.32
C VAL A 20 -3.95 -14.11 -11.75
N VAL A 21 -3.39 -14.89 -10.80
CA VAL A 21 -2.78 -16.21 -11.11
C VAL A 21 -3.78 -17.13 -11.78
N GLY A 22 -4.99 -17.22 -11.24
CA GLY A 22 -6.07 -18.06 -11.82
C GLY A 22 -6.50 -17.59 -13.21
N SER A 23 -6.66 -16.28 -13.41
CA SER A 23 -7.06 -15.73 -14.72
C SER A 23 -5.98 -15.91 -15.78
N VAL A 24 -4.71 -15.64 -15.47
CA VAL A 24 -3.58 -15.93 -16.34
C VAL A 24 -3.56 -17.41 -16.70
N ALA A 25 -3.63 -18.29 -15.70
CA ALA A 25 -3.57 -19.73 -15.92
C ALA A 25 -4.70 -20.23 -16.83
N LYS A 26 -5.96 -19.88 -16.52
CA LYS A 26 -7.12 -20.28 -17.33
C LYS A 26 -6.98 -19.80 -18.77
N THR A 27 -6.56 -18.56 -18.98
CA THR A 27 -6.39 -17.97 -20.31
C THR A 27 -5.33 -18.71 -21.11
N PHE A 28 -4.14 -18.91 -20.56
CA PHE A 28 -3.03 -19.58 -21.28
C PHE A 28 -3.28 -21.07 -21.52
N ILE A 29 -3.88 -21.78 -20.54
CA ILE A 29 -4.26 -23.19 -20.70
C ILE A 29 -5.23 -23.36 -21.85
N THR A 30 -6.25 -22.49 -21.97
CA THR A 30 -7.24 -22.51 -23.07
C THR A 30 -6.60 -22.27 -24.44
N LYS A 31 -5.50 -21.53 -24.47
CA LYS A 31 -4.71 -21.26 -25.68
C LYS A 31 -3.62 -22.30 -25.94
N GLY A 32 -3.61 -23.38 -25.17
CA GLY A 32 -2.74 -24.52 -25.40
C GLY A 32 -1.37 -24.47 -24.73
N TYR A 33 -1.10 -23.46 -23.87
CA TYR A 33 0.16 -23.40 -23.13
C TYR A 33 0.11 -24.26 -21.85
N ARG A 34 1.28 -24.68 -21.40
CA ARG A 34 1.50 -25.17 -20.04
C ARG A 34 1.74 -23.96 -19.13
N VAL A 35 1.15 -23.95 -17.93
CA VAL A 35 1.33 -22.87 -16.96
C VAL A 35 2.02 -23.43 -15.73
N ILE A 36 3.13 -22.82 -15.36
CA ILE A 36 3.96 -23.23 -14.21
C ILE A 36 3.93 -22.12 -13.16
N GLY A 37 3.44 -22.44 -11.96
CA GLY A 37 3.51 -21.59 -10.79
C GLY A 37 4.83 -21.78 -10.05
N LEU A 38 5.56 -20.69 -9.85
CA LEU A 38 6.78 -20.66 -9.04
C LEU A 38 6.44 -20.25 -7.62
N HIS A 39 6.79 -21.07 -6.66
CA HIS A 39 6.63 -20.77 -5.24
C HIS A 39 7.73 -19.85 -4.70
N GLU A 40 7.40 -19.09 -3.63
CA GLU A 40 8.32 -18.24 -2.90
C GLU A 40 8.94 -17.11 -3.77
N GLY A 41 8.20 -16.63 -4.77
CA GLY A 41 8.63 -15.54 -5.63
C GLY A 41 9.96 -15.82 -6.32
N TYR A 42 10.84 -14.82 -6.33
CA TYR A 42 12.14 -14.96 -6.99
C TYR A 42 13.12 -15.88 -6.26
N SER A 43 12.98 -16.07 -4.95
CA SER A 43 13.93 -16.89 -4.21
C SER A 43 14.03 -18.31 -4.74
N GLY A 44 12.93 -18.85 -5.30
CA GLY A 44 12.93 -20.16 -5.94
C GLY A 44 13.82 -20.27 -7.17
N LEU A 45 14.02 -19.16 -7.92
CA LEU A 45 14.85 -19.14 -9.13
C LEU A 45 16.36 -19.08 -8.87
N PHE A 46 16.75 -18.80 -7.62
CA PHE A 46 18.14 -18.66 -7.20
C PHE A 46 18.55 -19.77 -6.20
N LYS A 47 17.81 -20.86 -6.19
CA LYS A 47 18.09 -22.08 -5.43
C LYS A 47 18.24 -23.25 -6.39
N GLU A 48 19.09 -24.21 -6.01
CA GLU A 48 19.34 -25.42 -6.80
C GLU A 48 18.05 -26.23 -7.06
N ASN A 49 17.15 -26.26 -6.07
CA ASN A 49 15.85 -26.94 -6.14
C ASN A 49 14.71 -25.92 -6.11
N ALA A 50 14.41 -25.33 -7.28
CA ALA A 50 13.25 -24.47 -7.44
C ALA A 50 11.95 -25.25 -7.15
N ARG A 51 11.13 -24.74 -6.25
CA ARG A 51 9.80 -25.31 -6.00
C ARG A 51 8.82 -24.73 -6.99
N TYR A 52 8.31 -25.55 -7.86
CA TYR A 52 7.29 -25.16 -8.86
C TYR A 52 6.33 -26.32 -9.13
N GLU A 53 5.18 -25.96 -9.67
CA GLU A 53 4.14 -26.93 -10.06
C GLU A 53 3.37 -26.49 -11.30
N ASP A 54 2.75 -27.44 -11.97
CA ASP A 54 1.83 -27.15 -13.06
C ASP A 54 0.48 -26.68 -12.52
N ILE A 55 0.07 -25.49 -12.92
CA ILE A 55 -1.25 -24.97 -12.57
C ILE A 55 -2.27 -25.57 -13.54
N SER A 56 -3.13 -26.47 -13.04
CA SER A 56 -4.26 -27.00 -13.78
C SER A 56 -5.41 -25.98 -13.84
N PHE A 57 -6.35 -26.18 -14.80
CA PHE A 57 -7.55 -25.36 -14.85
C PHE A 57 -8.39 -25.46 -13.58
N ASN A 58 -8.49 -26.66 -13.01
CA ASN A 58 -9.21 -26.89 -11.75
C ASN A 58 -8.53 -26.18 -10.56
N LEU A 59 -7.19 -26.22 -10.46
CA LEU A 59 -6.48 -25.48 -9.43
C LEU A 59 -6.71 -23.98 -9.58
N ALA A 60 -6.58 -23.45 -10.81
CA ALA A 60 -6.82 -22.04 -11.11
C ALA A 60 -8.24 -21.58 -10.74
N ASP A 61 -9.23 -22.46 -10.94
CA ASP A 61 -10.62 -22.20 -10.54
C ASP A 61 -10.79 -22.19 -9.03
N ASN A 62 -10.19 -23.13 -8.33
CA ASN A 62 -10.30 -23.26 -6.88
C ASN A 62 -9.68 -22.09 -6.11
N ILE A 63 -8.57 -21.52 -6.61
CA ILE A 63 -7.90 -20.40 -5.93
C ILE A 63 -8.44 -19.04 -6.33
N PHE A 64 -9.23 -18.92 -7.38
CA PHE A 64 -9.60 -17.70 -8.07
C PHE A 64 -10.13 -16.59 -7.18
N ASN A 65 -10.98 -16.90 -6.22
CA ASN A 65 -11.60 -15.94 -5.31
C ASN A 65 -11.05 -16.00 -3.88
N GLN A 66 -9.92 -16.67 -3.68
CA GLN A 66 -9.30 -16.77 -2.36
C GLN A 66 -8.34 -15.60 -2.09
N GLY A 67 -8.31 -15.14 -0.85
CA GLY A 67 -7.34 -14.17 -0.37
C GLY A 67 -5.92 -14.77 -0.25
N GLY A 68 -4.92 -13.89 -0.08
CA GLY A 68 -3.53 -14.29 0.02
C GLY A 68 -2.90 -14.67 -1.32
N SER A 69 -1.81 -15.42 -1.27
CA SER A 69 -1.12 -15.94 -2.44
C SER A 69 -0.86 -17.44 -2.31
N TYR A 70 -1.47 -18.22 -3.19
CA TYR A 70 -1.27 -19.67 -3.28
C TYR A 70 0.20 -20.03 -3.55
N LEU A 71 0.86 -19.26 -4.42
CA LEU A 71 2.25 -19.48 -4.80
C LEU A 71 3.24 -19.01 -3.72
N GLN A 72 2.74 -18.52 -2.56
CA GLN A 72 3.59 -17.90 -1.55
C GLN A 72 4.35 -16.70 -2.11
N MET A 73 5.10 -16.01 -1.27
CA MET A 73 5.75 -14.78 -1.68
C MET A 73 7.12 -14.65 -1.03
N SER A 74 8.00 -13.88 -1.69
CA SER A 74 9.30 -13.53 -1.17
C SER A 74 9.59 -12.05 -1.41
N ARG A 75 10.36 -11.45 -0.52
CA ARG A 75 10.99 -10.13 -0.70
C ARG A 75 12.44 -10.22 -1.14
N PHE A 76 12.87 -11.40 -1.55
CA PHE A 76 14.22 -11.63 -2.05
C PHE A 76 14.51 -10.73 -3.25
N LYS A 77 15.61 -9.98 -3.16
CA LYS A 77 16.13 -9.12 -4.23
C LYS A 77 17.48 -9.68 -4.65
N PRO A 78 17.58 -10.32 -5.83
CA PRO A 78 18.84 -10.91 -6.27
C PRO A 78 19.91 -9.85 -6.54
N THR A 79 21.09 -10.09 -6.04
CA THR A 79 22.31 -9.32 -6.37
C THR A 79 22.90 -9.77 -7.69
N ASP A 80 23.88 -9.07 -8.22
CA ASP A 80 24.57 -9.50 -9.46
C ASP A 80 25.34 -10.82 -9.23
N ALA A 81 25.91 -11.01 -8.04
CA ALA A 81 26.53 -12.27 -7.65
C ALA A 81 25.54 -13.45 -7.63
N ASP A 82 24.29 -13.22 -7.24
CA ASP A 82 23.25 -14.25 -7.31
C ASP A 82 22.96 -14.65 -8.76
N PHE A 83 22.90 -13.69 -9.68
CA PHE A 83 22.71 -14.00 -11.11
C PHE A 83 23.88 -14.81 -11.69
N GLU A 84 25.11 -14.52 -11.29
CA GLU A 84 26.29 -15.22 -11.78
C GLU A 84 26.40 -16.65 -11.23
N ASN A 85 26.07 -16.86 -9.96
CA ASN A 85 26.40 -18.09 -9.23
C ASN A 85 25.19 -19.00 -8.97
N ASN A 86 24.00 -18.42 -8.80
CA ASN A 86 22.85 -19.15 -8.24
C ASN A 86 21.64 -19.21 -9.16
N PHE A 87 21.64 -18.50 -10.33
CA PHE A 87 20.48 -18.43 -11.18
C PHE A 87 20.20 -19.76 -11.89
N ASN A 88 18.99 -20.30 -11.73
CA ASN A 88 18.59 -21.57 -12.30
C ASN A 88 18.14 -21.42 -13.77
N LEU A 89 19.09 -21.24 -14.69
CA LEU A 89 18.82 -21.18 -16.14
C LEU A 89 18.16 -22.47 -16.65
N LYS A 90 18.55 -23.62 -16.09
CA LYS A 90 18.05 -24.94 -16.46
C LYS A 90 16.53 -25.04 -16.30
N PHE A 91 15.96 -24.40 -15.27
CA PHE A 91 14.51 -24.33 -15.08
C PHE A 91 13.79 -23.78 -16.33
N PHE A 92 14.31 -22.72 -16.93
CA PHE A 92 13.71 -22.10 -18.13
C PHE A 92 13.85 -23.00 -19.35
N GLN A 93 15.02 -23.61 -19.54
CA GLN A 93 15.34 -24.46 -20.69
C GLN A 93 14.54 -25.78 -20.67
N ASP A 94 14.60 -26.51 -19.55
CA ASP A 94 13.95 -27.81 -19.37
C ASP A 94 12.41 -27.71 -19.44
N ASN A 95 11.84 -26.54 -19.09
CA ASN A 95 10.40 -26.34 -19.16
C ASN A 95 9.94 -25.60 -20.42
N ASN A 96 10.84 -25.23 -21.34
CA ASN A 96 10.52 -24.47 -22.57
C ASN A 96 9.71 -23.19 -22.28
N ILE A 97 10.14 -22.41 -21.27
CA ILE A 97 9.47 -21.17 -20.84
C ILE A 97 9.61 -20.11 -21.93
N LYS A 98 8.52 -19.46 -22.33
CA LYS A 98 8.46 -18.38 -23.32
C LYS A 98 8.08 -17.03 -22.71
N LEU A 99 7.44 -17.05 -21.56
CA LEU A 99 6.99 -15.84 -20.86
C LEU A 99 7.19 -16.03 -19.36
N LEU A 100 7.75 -15.01 -18.70
CA LEU A 100 7.70 -14.84 -17.26
C LEU A 100 6.64 -13.79 -16.92
N VAL A 101 5.60 -14.20 -16.21
CA VAL A 101 4.58 -13.32 -15.63
C VAL A 101 4.94 -13.07 -14.17
N THR A 102 5.01 -11.81 -13.79
CA THR A 102 5.31 -11.42 -12.42
C THR A 102 4.18 -10.57 -11.86
N VAL A 103 3.76 -10.84 -10.63
CA VAL A 103 2.70 -10.12 -9.94
C VAL A 103 3.28 -9.48 -8.69
N GLY A 104 3.34 -8.15 -8.61
CA GLY A 104 3.97 -7.49 -7.47
C GLY A 104 4.08 -5.99 -7.61
N GLY A 105 4.90 -5.37 -6.75
CA GLY A 105 5.23 -3.95 -6.79
C GLY A 105 6.40 -3.64 -7.74
N ASP A 106 6.90 -2.42 -7.68
CA ASP A 106 8.00 -1.88 -8.48
C ASP A 106 9.31 -2.70 -8.38
N ASP A 107 9.70 -3.11 -7.18
CA ASP A 107 10.86 -4.01 -6.97
C ASP A 107 10.71 -5.34 -7.72
N THR A 108 9.49 -5.90 -7.73
CA THR A 108 9.21 -7.14 -8.46
C THR A 108 9.31 -6.93 -9.97
N ALA A 109 8.79 -5.81 -10.46
CA ALA A 109 8.89 -5.42 -11.87
C ALA A 109 10.34 -5.22 -12.32
N SER A 110 11.12 -4.49 -11.52
CA SER A 110 12.54 -4.23 -11.79
C SER A 110 13.35 -5.54 -11.86
N THR A 111 13.11 -6.47 -10.92
CA THR A 111 13.78 -7.78 -10.91
C THR A 111 13.42 -8.61 -12.14
N ALA A 112 12.15 -8.60 -12.57
CA ALA A 112 11.72 -9.28 -13.80
C ALA A 112 12.48 -8.78 -15.03
N ASN A 113 12.69 -7.48 -15.12
CA ASN A 113 13.44 -6.87 -16.22
C ASN A 113 14.93 -7.31 -16.22
N ARG A 114 15.55 -7.40 -15.03
CA ARG A 114 16.92 -7.92 -14.87
C ARG A 114 17.02 -9.38 -15.32
N ILE A 115 16.04 -10.23 -14.96
CA ILE A 115 15.98 -11.64 -15.38
C ILE A 115 15.86 -11.74 -16.90
N ALA A 116 14.97 -10.97 -17.52
CA ALA A 116 14.81 -10.99 -18.97
C ALA A 116 16.10 -10.63 -19.71
N LYS A 117 16.79 -9.57 -19.28
CA LYS A 117 18.10 -9.16 -19.83
C LYS A 117 19.18 -10.22 -19.61
N PHE A 118 19.22 -10.86 -18.44
CA PHE A 118 20.18 -11.92 -18.15
C PHE A 118 19.96 -13.14 -19.06
N LEU A 119 18.70 -13.56 -19.23
CA LEU A 119 18.34 -14.68 -20.11
C LEU A 119 18.65 -14.38 -21.58
N GLU A 120 18.43 -13.14 -22.03
CA GLU A 120 18.83 -12.69 -23.37
C GLU A 120 20.34 -12.81 -23.57
N ALA A 121 21.15 -12.34 -22.60
CA ALA A 121 22.61 -12.47 -22.63
C ALA A 121 23.08 -13.94 -22.64
N LYS A 122 22.29 -14.85 -22.06
CA LYS A 122 22.53 -16.30 -22.09
C LYS A 122 21.95 -16.98 -23.34
N GLN A 123 21.54 -16.24 -24.37
CA GLN A 123 20.94 -16.72 -25.61
C GLN A 123 19.63 -17.52 -25.43
N TYR A 124 18.90 -17.19 -24.36
CA TYR A 124 17.58 -17.75 -24.08
C TYR A 124 16.56 -16.61 -23.83
N PRO A 125 16.22 -15.82 -24.86
CA PRO A 125 15.30 -14.70 -24.69
C PRO A 125 13.89 -15.19 -24.35
N ILE A 126 13.26 -14.55 -23.37
CA ILE A 126 11.86 -14.74 -22.99
C ILE A 126 11.11 -13.42 -22.97
N ALA A 127 9.80 -13.48 -23.14
CA ALA A 127 8.96 -12.33 -22.84
C ALA A 127 8.84 -12.13 -21.32
N ASN A 128 8.60 -10.88 -20.91
CA ASN A 128 8.40 -10.48 -19.53
C ASN A 128 7.23 -9.49 -19.46
N ILE A 129 6.16 -9.85 -18.74
CA ILE A 129 5.00 -9.00 -18.52
C ILE A 129 4.71 -8.96 -17.02
N HIS A 130 4.61 -7.74 -16.48
CA HIS A 130 4.34 -7.50 -15.08
C HIS A 130 2.87 -7.12 -14.85
N VAL A 131 2.28 -7.65 -13.77
CA VAL A 131 0.96 -7.26 -13.28
C VAL A 131 1.16 -6.43 -12.01
N PRO A 132 0.80 -5.15 -12.03
CA PRO A 132 1.05 -4.24 -10.92
C PRO A 132 0.14 -4.53 -9.74
N LYS A 133 0.70 -4.65 -8.54
CA LYS A 133 0.01 -4.98 -7.31
C LYS A 133 0.48 -4.07 -6.17
N THR A 134 -0.44 -3.32 -5.57
CA THR A 134 -0.23 -2.65 -4.29
C THR A 134 -1.57 -2.27 -3.64
N ILE A 135 -1.67 -2.40 -2.32
CA ILE A 135 -2.81 -1.86 -1.57
C ILE A 135 -2.66 -0.36 -1.28
N ASP A 136 -1.48 0.19 -1.50
CA ASP A 136 -1.16 1.60 -1.20
C ASP A 136 -1.65 2.55 -2.31
N ASN A 137 -2.05 2.01 -3.48
CA ASN A 137 -2.51 2.75 -4.66
C ASN A 137 -1.49 3.78 -5.17
N ASP A 138 -0.22 3.53 -4.92
CA ASP A 138 0.91 4.44 -5.14
C ASP A 138 1.61 4.28 -6.50
N LEU A 139 1.19 3.34 -7.34
CA LEU A 139 1.74 3.24 -8.69
C LEU A 139 1.16 4.30 -9.64
N PRO A 140 1.98 4.95 -10.48
CA PRO A 140 1.54 6.03 -11.37
C PRO A 140 0.85 5.48 -12.63
N LEU A 141 -0.25 4.74 -12.45
CA LEU A 141 -1.06 4.26 -13.57
C LEU A 141 -1.80 5.42 -14.24
N PRO A 142 -1.96 5.39 -15.59
CA PRO A 142 -2.60 6.45 -16.34
C PRO A 142 -4.03 6.77 -15.88
N ALA A 143 -4.42 8.05 -15.99
CA ALA A 143 -5.75 8.54 -15.68
C ALA A 143 -6.25 8.17 -14.26
N GLY A 144 -5.34 7.93 -13.32
CA GLY A 144 -5.70 7.59 -11.94
C GLY A 144 -6.27 6.17 -11.76
N ALA A 145 -6.08 5.27 -12.72
CA ALA A 145 -6.51 3.89 -12.60
C ALA A 145 -6.00 3.28 -11.28
N PRO A 146 -6.87 2.62 -10.48
CA PRO A 146 -6.45 2.02 -9.21
C PRO A 146 -5.53 0.81 -9.45
N THR A 147 -4.71 0.50 -8.47
CA THR A 147 -3.99 -0.78 -8.43
C THR A 147 -4.88 -1.83 -7.78
N PHE A 148 -4.86 -3.06 -8.28
CA PHE A 148 -5.67 -4.10 -7.68
C PHE A 148 -5.27 -4.39 -6.23
N GLY A 149 -6.26 -4.72 -5.44
CA GLY A 149 -6.14 -4.96 -4.00
C GLY A 149 -6.35 -3.72 -3.14
N TYR A 150 -6.23 -2.52 -3.70
CA TYR A 150 -6.50 -1.27 -2.99
C TYR A 150 -7.96 -1.16 -2.54
N GLU A 151 -8.91 -1.36 -3.46
CA GLU A 151 -10.33 -1.23 -3.13
C GLU A 151 -10.80 -2.26 -2.11
N SER A 152 -10.35 -3.51 -2.24
CA SER A 152 -10.64 -4.56 -1.25
C SER A 152 -10.03 -4.24 0.12
N ALA A 153 -8.80 -3.74 0.16
CA ALA A 153 -8.15 -3.34 1.40
C ALA A 153 -8.86 -2.16 2.06
N MET A 154 -9.27 -1.18 1.27
CA MET A 154 -10.03 0.00 1.71
C MET A 154 -11.40 -0.40 2.27
N GLU A 155 -12.14 -1.28 1.59
CA GLU A 155 -13.43 -1.78 2.06
C GLU A 155 -13.30 -2.53 3.39
N LYS A 156 -12.33 -3.42 3.51
CA LYS A 156 -12.07 -4.13 4.76
C LYS A 156 -11.67 -3.19 5.89
N GLY A 157 -10.79 -2.25 5.61
CA GLY A 157 -10.39 -1.21 6.56
C GLY A 157 -11.57 -0.35 7.00
N THR A 158 -12.49 -0.04 6.08
CA THR A 158 -13.72 0.69 6.37
C THR A 158 -14.65 -0.08 7.30
N VAL A 159 -14.80 -1.39 7.12
CA VAL A 159 -15.61 -2.23 8.05
C VAL A 159 -15.04 -2.16 9.46
N ILE A 160 -13.72 -2.28 9.61
CA ILE A 160 -13.03 -2.17 10.90
C ILE A 160 -13.19 -0.75 11.48
N GLY A 161 -12.90 0.27 10.66
CA GLY A 161 -12.97 1.66 11.08
C GLY A 161 -14.36 2.11 11.52
N ARG A 162 -15.41 1.65 10.85
CA ARG A 162 -16.81 1.91 11.27
C ARG A 162 -17.11 1.33 12.65
N ALA A 163 -16.67 0.09 12.92
CA ALA A 163 -16.85 -0.52 14.24
C ALA A 163 -16.13 0.27 15.33
N VAL A 164 -14.91 0.73 15.07
CA VAL A 164 -14.13 1.60 15.96
C VAL A 164 -14.86 2.94 16.20
N TYR A 165 -15.45 3.53 15.18
CA TYR A 165 -16.17 4.80 15.35
C TYR A 165 -17.48 4.66 16.12
N VAL A 166 -18.15 3.52 16.00
CA VAL A 166 -19.31 3.19 16.85
C VAL A 166 -18.90 3.02 18.31
N ASP A 167 -17.75 2.38 18.58
CA ASP A 167 -17.19 2.30 19.94
C ASP A 167 -16.86 3.70 20.47
N ALA A 168 -16.19 4.54 19.68
CA ALA A 168 -15.89 5.92 20.05
C ALA A 168 -17.13 6.66 20.54
N ARG A 169 -18.23 6.58 19.78
CA ARG A 169 -19.52 7.20 20.11
C ARG A 169 -20.13 6.61 21.36
N THR A 170 -20.06 5.28 21.53
CA THR A 170 -20.68 4.58 22.66
C THR A 170 -19.93 4.82 23.95
N SER A 171 -18.61 4.86 23.91
CA SER A 171 -17.74 4.97 25.09
C SER A 171 -17.37 6.39 25.47
N GLY A 172 -17.63 7.38 24.59
CA GLY A 172 -17.16 8.77 24.77
C GLY A 172 -15.64 8.89 24.68
N ASN A 173 -14.97 8.01 23.93
CA ASN A 173 -13.51 8.02 23.77
C ASN A 173 -13.10 8.57 22.40
N TRP A 174 -11.81 8.87 22.28
CA TRP A 174 -11.15 9.08 21.01
C TRP A 174 -10.33 7.86 20.60
N PHE A 175 -10.16 7.68 19.31
CA PHE A 175 -9.28 6.64 18.76
C PHE A 175 -8.27 7.25 17.82
N VAL A 176 -7.01 6.83 17.96
CA VAL A 176 -5.94 7.07 16.97
C VAL A 176 -5.83 5.80 16.15
N VAL A 177 -6.23 5.88 14.89
CA VAL A 177 -6.25 4.74 13.98
C VAL A 177 -5.16 4.92 12.95
N ALA A 178 -4.16 4.03 12.95
CA ALA A 178 -3.13 4.04 11.93
C ALA A 178 -3.48 3.06 10.80
N ALA A 179 -3.33 3.48 9.55
CA ALA A 179 -3.50 2.62 8.38
C ALA A 179 -2.21 2.49 7.58
N MET A 180 -1.99 1.32 6.98
CA MET A 180 -0.88 1.06 6.06
C MET A 180 -0.86 2.06 4.90
N GLY A 181 0.31 2.22 4.28
CA GLY A 181 0.60 3.12 3.17
C GLY A 181 1.92 3.83 3.40
N ARG A 182 3.03 3.26 2.84
CA ARG A 182 4.40 3.70 3.17
C ARG A 182 4.76 5.05 2.56
N SER A 183 4.35 5.30 1.32
CA SER A 183 4.76 6.47 0.54
C SER A 183 3.60 7.40 0.21
N ALA A 184 2.37 6.92 0.31
CA ALA A 184 1.17 7.67 -0.08
C ALA A 184 0.02 7.44 0.90
N GLY A 185 -0.79 8.46 1.12
CA GLY A 185 -1.90 8.46 2.06
C GLY A 185 -3.22 7.90 1.52
N HIS A 186 -3.26 7.32 0.30
CA HIS A 186 -4.50 6.90 -0.35
C HIS A 186 -5.38 5.98 0.51
N LEU A 187 -4.77 4.94 1.11
CA LEU A 187 -5.53 3.95 1.90
C LEU A 187 -6.10 4.57 3.17
N ALA A 188 -5.28 5.33 3.90
CA ALA A 188 -5.71 6.04 5.11
C ALA A 188 -6.81 7.07 4.78
N CYS A 189 -6.62 7.82 3.71
CA CYS A 189 -7.58 8.82 3.24
C CYS A 189 -8.92 8.17 2.88
N GLY A 190 -8.90 7.07 2.09
CA GLY A 190 -10.10 6.35 1.68
C GLY A 190 -10.88 5.76 2.85
N ILE A 191 -10.19 5.07 3.77
CA ILE A 191 -10.83 4.49 4.96
C ILE A 191 -11.38 5.58 5.88
N GLY A 192 -10.57 6.61 6.19
CA GLY A 192 -10.97 7.68 7.08
C GLY A 192 -12.17 8.46 6.57
N ALA A 193 -12.20 8.76 5.27
CA ALA A 193 -13.32 9.43 4.59
C ALA A 193 -14.59 8.56 4.62
N ALA A 194 -14.49 7.29 4.26
CA ALA A 194 -15.62 6.37 4.25
C ALA A 194 -16.21 6.11 5.65
N CYS A 195 -15.39 6.26 6.70
CA CYS A 195 -15.80 6.18 8.10
C CYS A 195 -16.29 7.53 8.68
N HIS A 196 -16.19 8.62 7.93
CA HIS A 196 -16.46 9.98 8.41
C HIS A 196 -15.65 10.36 9.66
N TYR A 197 -14.38 10.00 9.68
CA TYR A 197 -13.51 10.37 10.78
C TYR A 197 -13.25 11.89 10.75
N PRO A 198 -13.41 12.58 11.90
CA PRO A 198 -13.28 14.03 11.96
C PRO A 198 -11.85 14.53 11.73
N MET A 199 -10.85 13.64 11.74
CA MET A 199 -9.47 13.97 11.40
C MET A 199 -8.85 12.84 10.58
N ILE A 200 -8.19 13.22 9.49
CA ILE A 200 -7.41 12.33 8.62
C ILE A 200 -6.08 13.03 8.37
N VAL A 201 -4.97 12.37 8.71
CA VAL A 201 -3.62 12.93 8.56
C VAL A 201 -2.83 12.05 7.59
N ILE A 202 -2.42 12.62 6.47
CA ILE A 202 -1.62 11.97 5.43
C ILE A 202 -0.36 12.80 5.13
N PRO A 203 0.73 12.18 4.64
CA PRO A 203 1.99 12.90 4.40
C PRO A 203 1.83 14.04 3.39
N GLU A 204 0.96 13.92 2.41
CA GLU A 204 0.74 14.91 1.36
C GLU A 204 0.16 16.24 1.86
N MET A 205 -0.45 16.27 3.04
CA MET A 205 -0.93 17.51 3.68
C MET A 205 0.22 18.46 4.00
N PHE A 206 1.42 17.93 4.20
CA PHE A 206 2.61 18.69 4.62
C PHE A 206 3.55 19.03 3.45
N ASN A 207 3.05 19.09 2.22
CA ASN A 207 3.88 19.33 1.03
C ASN A 207 4.65 20.67 1.05
N LYS A 208 4.22 21.63 1.87
CA LYS A 208 4.81 22.97 2.03
C LYS A 208 5.57 23.16 3.34
N THR A 209 5.55 22.18 4.23
CA THR A 209 6.14 22.30 5.57
C THR A 209 6.78 20.96 5.98
N GLU A 210 7.75 21.04 6.88
CA GLU A 210 8.32 19.83 7.48
C GLU A 210 7.27 19.08 8.32
N ILE A 211 7.27 17.76 8.23
CA ILE A 211 6.43 16.89 9.05
C ILE A 211 7.11 16.71 10.40
N THR A 212 6.40 17.07 11.47
CA THR A 212 6.83 16.81 12.84
C THR A 212 5.74 16.08 13.62
N ILE A 213 6.14 15.32 14.63
CA ILE A 213 5.18 14.64 15.53
C ILE A 213 4.25 15.66 16.20
N ASP A 214 4.77 16.80 16.56
CA ASP A 214 4.02 17.89 17.16
C ASP A 214 2.90 18.38 16.25
N LYS A 215 3.15 18.61 14.97
CA LYS A 215 2.12 19.03 14.01
C LYS A 215 1.02 17.97 13.88
N ILE A 216 1.41 16.70 13.75
CA ILE A 216 0.46 15.58 13.61
C ILE A 216 -0.46 15.52 14.83
N VAL A 217 0.11 15.54 16.04
CA VAL A 217 -0.65 15.42 17.28
C VAL A 217 -1.50 16.68 17.52
N ASN A 218 -0.99 17.87 17.17
CA ASN A 218 -1.75 19.11 17.27
C ASN A 218 -2.97 19.14 16.35
N LEU A 219 -2.91 18.55 15.15
CA LEU A 219 -4.09 18.38 14.29
C LEU A 219 -5.17 17.53 14.97
N VAL A 220 -4.78 16.45 15.64
CA VAL A 220 -5.73 15.60 16.39
C VAL A 220 -6.32 16.37 17.56
N ILE A 221 -5.50 17.09 18.31
CA ILE A 221 -5.97 17.95 19.45
C ILE A 221 -6.92 19.03 18.94
N SER A 222 -6.61 19.65 17.81
CA SER A 222 -7.47 20.64 17.18
C SER A 222 -8.87 20.08 16.89
N SER A 223 -8.91 18.85 16.35
CA SER A 223 -10.17 18.16 16.11
C SER A 223 -10.93 17.81 17.39
N ILE A 224 -10.22 17.39 18.43
CA ILE A 224 -10.81 17.13 19.76
C ILE A 224 -11.49 18.37 20.30
N ILE A 225 -10.79 19.51 20.29
CA ILE A 225 -11.31 20.77 20.84
C ILE A 225 -12.48 21.29 20.00
N LYS A 226 -12.37 21.27 18.67
CA LYS A 226 -13.47 21.68 17.78
C LYS A 226 -14.74 20.88 18.05
N ARG A 227 -14.61 19.55 18.19
CA ARG A 227 -15.76 18.69 18.50
C ARG A 227 -16.35 18.96 19.88
N LYS A 228 -15.52 19.28 20.87
CA LYS A 228 -16.01 19.72 22.19
C LYS A 228 -16.79 21.06 22.12
N ILE A 229 -16.33 22.01 21.34
CA ILE A 229 -17.08 23.26 21.07
C ILE A 229 -18.45 22.94 20.46
N MET A 230 -18.53 21.91 19.61
CA MET A 230 -19.78 21.44 18.99
C MET A 230 -20.62 20.52 19.90
N GLY A 231 -20.22 20.29 21.15
CA GLY A 231 -20.93 19.42 22.10
C GLY A 231 -20.71 17.91 21.87
N MET A 232 -19.62 17.52 21.23
CA MET A 232 -19.27 16.11 20.97
C MET A 232 -17.99 15.73 21.69
N ASP A 233 -18.04 14.70 22.54
CA ASP A 233 -16.90 14.25 23.37
C ASP A 233 -16.15 13.03 22.80
N PHE A 234 -16.51 12.56 21.61
CA PHE A 234 -15.93 11.38 20.98
C PHE A 234 -15.39 11.68 19.58
N GLY A 235 -14.53 10.80 19.08
CA GLY A 235 -14.04 10.89 17.70
C GLY A 235 -12.99 9.83 17.37
N ALA A 236 -12.51 9.88 16.14
CA ALA A 236 -11.38 9.10 15.70
C ALA A 236 -10.51 9.94 14.75
N ALA A 237 -9.21 9.74 14.82
CA ALA A 237 -8.26 10.30 13.88
C ALA A 237 -7.61 9.18 13.10
N MET A 238 -7.69 9.23 11.78
CA MET A 238 -6.95 8.35 10.89
C MET A 238 -5.58 8.95 10.62
N VAL A 239 -4.52 8.19 10.83
CA VAL A 239 -3.15 8.61 10.56
C VAL A 239 -2.51 7.62 9.59
N SER A 240 -2.04 8.10 8.44
CA SER A 240 -1.31 7.26 7.50
C SER A 240 0.04 6.81 8.07
N GLU A 241 0.40 5.55 7.88
CA GLU A 241 1.76 5.06 8.17
C GLU A 241 2.84 5.90 7.47
N GLY A 242 2.55 6.44 6.29
CA GLY A 242 3.44 7.28 5.52
C GLY A 242 3.89 8.54 6.24
N VAL A 243 3.04 9.10 7.12
CA VAL A 243 3.41 10.25 7.96
C VAL A 243 4.58 9.89 8.88
N PHE A 244 4.55 8.71 9.48
CA PHE A 244 5.62 8.23 10.36
C PHE A 244 6.92 7.97 9.60
N HIS A 245 6.83 7.41 8.38
CA HIS A 245 7.99 7.20 7.51
C HIS A 245 8.59 8.50 6.96
N SER A 246 7.87 9.60 7.03
CA SER A 246 8.34 10.92 6.58
C SER A 246 8.97 11.75 7.71
N LEU A 247 8.94 11.27 8.96
CA LEU A 247 9.61 11.90 10.08
C LEU A 247 11.14 11.73 9.97
N SER A 248 11.89 12.71 10.46
CA SER A 248 13.34 12.58 10.60
C SER A 248 13.71 11.58 11.70
N ASP A 249 14.91 10.98 11.59
CA ASP A 249 15.44 10.07 12.64
C ASP A 249 15.52 10.78 14.00
N GLU A 250 15.74 12.09 14.02
CA GLU A 250 15.80 12.91 15.23
C GLU A 250 14.42 13.03 15.88
N GLU A 251 13.38 13.35 15.09
CA GLU A 251 11.99 13.38 15.54
C GLU A 251 11.56 12.03 16.14
N ILE A 252 11.90 10.95 15.48
CA ILE A 252 11.58 9.59 15.93
C ILE A 252 12.29 9.28 17.26
N LYS A 253 13.58 9.62 17.39
CA LYS A 253 14.35 9.43 18.63
C LYS A 253 13.80 10.28 19.78
N ASN A 254 13.41 11.53 19.50
CA ASN A 254 12.89 12.46 20.50
C ASN A 254 11.44 12.14 20.93
N ALA A 255 10.74 11.28 20.20
CA ALA A 255 9.39 10.82 20.54
C ALA A 255 9.29 10.10 21.90
N GLY A 256 10.45 9.76 22.53
CA GLY A 256 10.50 9.07 23.81
C GLY A 256 10.03 7.62 23.77
N VAL A 257 9.85 7.06 22.58
CA VAL A 257 9.39 5.69 22.36
C VAL A 257 10.60 4.77 22.24
N ASN A 258 10.56 3.63 22.90
CA ASN A 258 11.60 2.62 22.79
C ASN A 258 11.52 1.91 21.43
N PHE A 259 12.43 2.27 20.53
CA PHE A 259 12.61 1.61 19.26
C PHE A 259 13.71 0.54 19.34
N SER A 260 13.56 -0.56 18.62
CA SER A 260 14.69 -1.38 18.22
C SER A 260 15.39 -0.72 17.02
N TYR A 261 16.70 -0.82 16.99
CA TYR A 261 17.53 -0.27 15.91
C TYR A 261 18.17 -1.41 15.13
N ASP A 262 18.32 -1.24 13.82
CA ASP A 262 19.07 -2.16 12.99
C ASP A 262 20.59 -2.04 13.23
N GLU A 263 21.38 -2.90 12.61
CA GLU A 263 22.84 -2.91 12.71
C GLU A 263 23.51 -1.62 12.17
N HIS A 264 22.78 -0.77 11.46
CA HIS A 264 23.23 0.52 10.95
C HIS A 264 22.75 1.71 11.81
N GLY A 265 22.01 1.44 12.89
CA GLY A 265 21.51 2.45 13.82
C GLY A 265 20.24 3.17 13.36
N HIS A 266 19.52 2.63 12.35
CA HIS A 266 18.22 3.15 11.93
C HIS A 266 17.08 2.49 12.73
N PRO A 267 16.05 3.25 13.14
CA PRO A 267 14.92 2.69 13.87
C PRO A 267 14.16 1.67 13.02
N GLU A 268 13.90 0.50 13.59
CA GLU A 268 13.15 -0.58 12.94
C GLU A 268 11.64 -0.29 12.97
N LEU A 269 11.20 0.69 12.17
CA LEU A 269 9.84 1.21 12.15
C LEU A 269 8.77 0.14 11.87
N GLY A 270 9.13 -0.94 11.19
CA GLY A 270 8.23 -2.04 10.89
C GLY A 270 7.80 -2.88 12.11
N LYS A 271 8.54 -2.79 13.22
CA LYS A 271 8.28 -3.53 14.46
C LYS A 271 7.42 -2.74 15.45
N VAL A 272 7.11 -1.49 15.18
CA VAL A 272 6.41 -0.58 16.10
C VAL A 272 5.00 -0.29 15.60
N SER A 273 4.02 -0.33 16.49
CA SER A 273 2.67 0.14 16.21
C SER A 273 2.66 1.67 16.18
N LYS A 274 2.41 2.24 15.01
CA LYS A 274 2.34 3.70 14.80
C LYS A 274 1.17 4.31 15.56
N ALA A 275 0.03 3.63 15.57
CA ALA A 275 -1.12 4.06 16.35
C ALA A 275 -0.79 4.18 17.83
N HIS A 276 -0.01 3.24 18.39
CA HIS A 276 0.38 3.26 19.79
C HIS A 276 1.28 4.46 20.10
N VAL A 277 2.29 4.70 19.23
CA VAL A 277 3.21 5.85 19.39
C VAL A 277 2.46 7.18 19.37
N PHE A 278 1.65 7.42 18.35
CA PHE A 278 0.90 8.66 18.26
C PHE A 278 -0.10 8.82 19.41
N ASN A 279 -0.73 7.72 19.84
CA ASN A 279 -1.66 7.76 20.96
C ASN A 279 -0.97 8.11 22.29
N GLU A 280 0.20 7.55 22.56
CA GLU A 280 0.97 7.84 23.77
C GLU A 280 1.38 9.33 23.83
N ILE A 281 1.89 9.86 22.73
CA ILE A 281 2.26 11.27 22.62
C ILE A 281 1.03 12.16 22.75
N LEU A 282 -0.08 11.81 22.12
CA LEU A 282 -1.36 12.50 22.24
C LEU A 282 -1.82 12.55 23.71
N GLU A 283 -1.82 11.40 24.41
CA GLU A 283 -2.22 11.35 25.83
C GLU A 283 -1.36 12.24 26.74
N ASN A 284 -0.05 12.28 26.48
CA ASN A 284 0.87 13.13 27.24
C ASN A 284 0.55 14.62 27.02
N LYS A 285 0.28 15.04 25.78
CA LYS A 285 -0.13 16.41 25.46
C LYS A 285 -1.51 16.75 26.02
N LEU A 286 -2.48 15.84 25.93
CA LEU A 286 -3.80 16.04 26.53
C LEU A 286 -3.73 16.26 28.04
N LYS A 287 -2.85 15.52 28.75
CA LYS A 287 -2.58 15.71 30.17
C LYS A 287 -1.95 17.07 30.45
N ALA A 288 -0.96 17.51 29.68
CA ALA A 288 -0.32 18.82 29.83
C ALA A 288 -1.32 19.97 29.63
N LEU A 289 -2.20 19.87 28.66
CA LEU A 289 -3.28 20.84 28.40
C LEU A 289 -4.46 20.71 29.37
N LYS A 290 -4.43 19.75 30.30
CA LYS A 290 -5.55 19.39 31.20
C LYS A 290 -6.86 19.11 30.47
N LEU A 291 -6.77 18.66 29.20
CA LEU A 291 -7.91 18.32 28.39
C LEU A 291 -8.37 16.90 28.76
N LYS A 292 -9.55 16.79 29.39
CA LYS A 292 -10.09 15.50 29.86
C LYS A 292 -10.65 14.70 28.71
N VAL A 293 -9.79 13.94 28.04
CA VAL A 293 -10.13 13.02 26.94
C VAL A 293 -9.34 11.73 27.13
N LYS A 294 -9.97 10.59 26.89
CA LYS A 294 -9.32 9.29 26.81
C LYS A 294 -9.14 8.92 25.35
N SER A 295 -7.95 8.48 24.97
CA SER A 295 -7.67 8.00 23.63
C SER A 295 -7.21 6.54 23.64
N ARG A 296 -7.38 5.84 22.51
CA ARG A 296 -7.00 4.45 22.34
C ARG A 296 -6.40 4.23 20.95
N PRO A 297 -5.32 3.43 20.84
CA PRO A 297 -4.72 3.11 19.54
C PRO A 297 -5.45 1.95 18.86
N VAL A 298 -5.55 2.02 17.54
CA VAL A 298 -6.00 0.92 16.67
C VAL A 298 -5.11 0.89 15.43
N GLU A 299 -4.64 -0.30 15.03
CA GLU A 299 -3.87 -0.50 13.80
C GLU A 299 -4.74 -1.20 12.77
N ILE A 300 -4.81 -0.66 11.54
CA ILE A 300 -5.39 -1.31 10.37
C ILE A 300 -4.23 -1.70 9.45
N GLY A 301 -3.85 -2.95 9.48
CA GLY A 301 -2.60 -3.42 8.89
C GLY A 301 -2.73 -4.73 8.12
N TYR A 302 -2.14 -5.80 8.64
CA TYR A 302 -2.01 -7.08 7.93
C TYR A 302 -3.36 -7.74 7.59
N GLU A 303 -4.41 -7.51 8.36
CA GLU A 303 -5.75 -8.07 8.16
C GLU A 303 -6.42 -7.60 6.87
N VAL A 304 -5.98 -6.47 6.28
CA VAL A 304 -6.53 -6.01 5.00
C VAL A 304 -5.83 -6.61 3.78
N ARG A 305 -4.67 -7.27 3.96
CA ARG A 305 -3.83 -7.77 2.85
C ARG A 305 -4.28 -9.10 2.28
N CYS A 306 -4.82 -9.99 3.10
CA CYS A 306 -5.10 -11.38 2.71
C CYS A 306 -6.59 -11.73 2.73
N GLN A 307 -7.44 -10.73 2.76
CA GLN A 307 -8.87 -10.96 2.64
C GLN A 307 -9.29 -11.43 1.24
N THR A 308 -10.46 -12.02 1.16
CA THR A 308 -11.13 -12.29 -0.12
C THR A 308 -11.33 -10.98 -0.89
N PRO A 309 -10.95 -10.91 -2.17
CA PRO A 309 -11.15 -9.71 -2.96
C PRO A 309 -12.64 -9.42 -3.18
N ILE A 310 -13.00 -8.14 -3.20
CA ILE A 310 -14.35 -7.69 -3.54
C ILE A 310 -14.61 -7.76 -5.05
N ALA A 311 -15.87 -7.62 -5.45
CA ALA A 311 -16.30 -7.80 -6.85
C ALA A 311 -15.52 -6.94 -7.85
N SER A 312 -15.21 -5.68 -7.51
CA SER A 312 -14.45 -4.79 -8.39
C SER A 312 -13.03 -5.31 -8.64
N ASP A 313 -12.31 -5.72 -7.57
CA ASP A 313 -10.98 -6.31 -7.70
C ASP A 313 -10.99 -7.65 -8.44
N LEU A 314 -12.03 -8.49 -8.22
CA LEU A 314 -12.19 -9.75 -8.97
C LEU A 314 -12.29 -9.51 -10.48
N LEU A 315 -13.13 -8.57 -10.90
CA LEU A 315 -13.31 -8.20 -12.31
C LEU A 315 -12.03 -7.58 -12.89
N TYR A 316 -11.41 -6.67 -12.14
CA TYR A 316 -10.20 -5.99 -12.55
C TYR A 316 -9.02 -6.98 -12.70
N CYS A 317 -8.81 -7.84 -11.73
CA CYS A 317 -7.78 -8.90 -11.77
C CYS A 317 -8.02 -9.90 -12.90
N THR A 318 -9.29 -10.22 -13.20
CA THR A 318 -9.64 -11.08 -14.34
C THR A 318 -9.22 -10.43 -15.65
N THR A 319 -9.53 -9.14 -15.81
CA THR A 319 -9.16 -8.38 -17.01
C THR A 319 -7.64 -8.24 -17.15
N LEU A 320 -6.92 -7.99 -16.06
CA LEU A 320 -5.46 -7.94 -16.04
C LEU A 320 -4.85 -9.29 -16.48
N GLY A 321 -5.35 -10.41 -15.95
CA GLY A 321 -4.85 -11.75 -16.32
C GLY A 321 -5.08 -12.07 -17.80
N MET A 322 -6.24 -11.70 -18.35
CA MET A 322 -6.52 -11.79 -19.78
C MET A 322 -5.61 -10.85 -20.60
N GLY A 323 -5.32 -9.68 -20.05
CA GLY A 323 -4.45 -8.68 -20.63
C GLY A 323 -3.03 -9.15 -20.82
N VAL A 324 -2.51 -9.95 -19.90
CA VAL A 324 -1.18 -10.57 -20.03
C VAL A 324 -1.11 -11.40 -21.33
N TYR A 325 -2.14 -12.21 -21.61
CA TYR A 325 -2.16 -12.99 -22.84
C TYR A 325 -2.27 -12.10 -24.09
N LYS A 326 -3.13 -11.08 -24.06
CA LYS A 326 -3.29 -10.13 -25.16
C LYS A 326 -1.94 -9.51 -25.52
N LEU A 327 -1.25 -8.92 -24.54
CA LEU A 327 0.05 -8.27 -24.76
C LEU A 327 1.11 -9.27 -25.25
N PHE A 328 1.15 -10.46 -24.66
CA PHE A 328 2.07 -11.52 -25.10
C PHE A 328 1.81 -11.94 -26.56
N SER A 329 0.55 -12.12 -26.94
CA SER A 329 0.17 -12.50 -28.33
C SER A 329 0.47 -11.40 -29.35
N GLU A 330 0.53 -10.15 -28.92
CA GLU A 330 0.95 -8.99 -29.72
C GLU A 330 2.48 -8.79 -29.74
N GLY A 331 3.26 -9.70 -29.15
CA GLY A 331 4.72 -9.63 -29.09
C GLY A 331 5.25 -8.55 -28.12
N LYS A 332 4.43 -8.06 -27.20
CA LYS A 332 4.86 -7.08 -26.19
C LYS A 332 5.68 -7.77 -25.09
N THR A 333 6.70 -7.10 -24.62
CA THR A 333 7.59 -7.55 -23.54
C THR A 333 8.20 -6.37 -22.79
N GLY A 334 8.70 -6.58 -21.57
CA GLY A 334 9.31 -5.55 -20.75
C GLY A 334 8.30 -4.47 -20.28
N CYS A 335 7.04 -4.86 -20.15
CA CYS A 335 5.96 -3.93 -19.85
C CYS A 335 5.09 -4.42 -18.68
N MET A 336 4.37 -3.46 -18.13
CA MET A 336 3.33 -3.63 -17.12
C MET A 336 1.97 -3.58 -17.83
N VAL A 337 1.10 -4.56 -17.54
CA VAL A 337 -0.29 -4.51 -18.02
C VAL A 337 -1.13 -3.61 -17.13
N TYR A 338 -2.00 -2.80 -17.71
CA TYR A 338 -3.04 -2.07 -16.99
C TYR A 338 -4.33 -2.01 -17.79
N VAL A 339 -5.42 -1.65 -17.12
CA VAL A 339 -6.73 -1.44 -17.75
C VAL A 339 -7.02 0.06 -17.70
N ALA A 340 -7.23 0.66 -18.85
CA ALA A 340 -7.59 2.07 -18.98
C ALA A 340 -9.02 2.33 -18.46
N GLN A 341 -9.38 3.59 -18.25
CA GLN A 341 -10.72 3.95 -17.74
C GLN A 341 -11.88 3.52 -18.66
N ASP A 342 -11.63 3.40 -19.96
CA ASP A 342 -12.59 2.88 -20.94
C ASP A 342 -12.70 1.34 -20.95
N GLY A 343 -12.01 0.66 -20.01
CA GLY A 343 -11.96 -0.78 -19.88
C GLY A 343 -10.98 -1.48 -20.83
N GLN A 344 -10.25 -0.72 -21.67
CA GLN A 344 -9.29 -1.32 -22.59
C GLN A 344 -7.99 -1.75 -21.90
N ILE A 345 -7.51 -2.93 -22.28
CA ILE A 345 -6.20 -3.44 -21.85
C ILE A 345 -5.10 -2.71 -22.63
N SER A 346 -4.14 -2.18 -21.91
CA SER A 346 -3.00 -1.45 -22.46
C SER A 346 -1.71 -1.78 -21.69
N GLN A 347 -0.59 -1.25 -22.17
CA GLN A 347 0.74 -1.46 -21.57
C GLN A 347 1.42 -0.18 -21.16
N LEU A 348 2.24 -0.28 -20.11
CA LEU A 348 3.24 0.72 -19.73
C LEU A 348 4.60 0.06 -19.79
N TYR A 349 5.55 0.68 -20.45
CA TYR A 349 6.92 0.17 -20.43
C TYR A 349 7.62 0.59 -19.15
N LEU A 350 8.21 -0.36 -18.46
CA LEU A 350 8.87 -0.15 -17.18
C LEU A 350 9.96 0.93 -17.24
N LYS A 351 10.67 1.00 -18.38
CA LYS A 351 11.69 2.02 -18.63
C LYS A 351 11.15 3.45 -18.68
N ASP A 352 9.87 3.62 -19.05
CA ASP A 352 9.23 4.95 -19.23
C ASP A 352 8.63 5.46 -17.91
N LEU A 353 8.53 4.60 -16.89
CA LEU A 353 8.05 4.95 -15.56
C LEU A 353 9.16 5.36 -14.60
N GLN A 354 10.39 4.95 -14.88
CA GLN A 354 11.53 5.20 -14.01
C GLN A 354 12.01 6.65 -14.12
N ASP A 355 12.21 7.29 -12.99
CA ASP A 355 12.93 8.55 -12.92
C ASP A 355 14.37 8.35 -13.46
N PRO A 356 14.81 9.13 -14.46
CA PRO A 356 16.10 8.93 -15.12
C PRO A 356 17.30 9.12 -14.20
N THR A 357 17.14 9.85 -13.09
CA THR A 357 18.23 10.15 -12.14
C THR A 357 18.34 9.08 -11.07
N THR A 358 17.20 8.64 -10.52
CA THR A 358 17.18 7.70 -9.40
C THR A 358 16.96 6.24 -9.83
N GLY A 359 16.49 6.01 -11.06
CA GLY A 359 16.10 4.70 -11.58
C GLY A 359 14.89 4.08 -10.87
N LYS A 360 14.22 4.82 -9.98
CA LYS A 360 13.04 4.39 -9.23
C LYS A 360 11.76 4.91 -9.88
N ILE A 361 10.67 4.18 -9.70
CA ILE A 361 9.34 4.65 -10.09
C ILE A 361 8.83 5.58 -8.99
N PRO A 362 8.56 6.88 -9.28
CA PRO A 362 8.04 7.80 -8.29
C PRO A 362 6.62 7.38 -7.87
N PRO A 363 6.27 7.45 -6.56
CA PRO A 363 4.95 7.10 -6.11
C PRO A 363 3.90 8.10 -6.60
N ARG A 364 2.70 7.59 -6.92
CA ARG A 364 1.52 8.44 -7.11
C ARG A 364 1.02 8.87 -5.72
N LEU A 365 1.01 10.16 -5.48
CA LEU A 365 0.58 10.76 -4.22
C LEU A 365 -0.89 11.22 -4.30
N VAL A 366 -1.53 11.37 -3.13
CA VAL A 366 -2.80 12.09 -3.03
C VAL A 366 -2.54 13.56 -3.38
N ASN A 367 -3.39 14.14 -4.23
CA ASN A 367 -3.31 15.57 -4.53
C ASN A 367 -4.09 16.37 -3.48
N PRO A 368 -3.42 17.05 -2.54
CA PRO A 368 -4.12 17.82 -1.49
C PRO A 368 -4.85 19.06 -2.04
N ASP A 369 -4.44 19.58 -3.18
CA ASP A 369 -5.10 20.73 -3.84
C ASP A 369 -6.22 20.28 -4.80
N GLY A 370 -6.44 18.97 -4.97
CA GLY A 370 -7.48 18.44 -5.84
C GLY A 370 -8.87 18.45 -5.20
N ASP A 371 -9.90 18.59 -6.02
CA ASP A 371 -11.31 18.70 -5.57
C ASP A 371 -11.71 17.57 -4.61
N GLN A 372 -11.25 16.34 -4.86
CA GLN A 372 -11.58 15.19 -4.02
C GLN A 372 -11.08 15.37 -2.59
N PHE A 373 -9.83 15.80 -2.40
CA PHE A 373 -9.27 16.03 -1.08
C PHE A 373 -9.85 17.29 -0.43
N GLN A 374 -10.02 18.35 -1.21
CA GLN A 374 -10.67 19.59 -0.75
C GLN A 374 -12.13 19.36 -0.29
N CYS A 375 -12.83 18.44 -0.93
CA CYS A 375 -14.16 18.01 -0.46
C CYS A 375 -14.09 17.38 0.93
N LEU A 376 -13.08 16.57 1.22
CA LEU A 376 -12.87 15.99 2.57
C LEU A 376 -12.56 17.07 3.60
N VAL A 377 -11.66 18.00 3.26
CA VAL A 377 -11.28 19.10 4.16
C VAL A 377 -12.50 19.95 4.54
N ASN A 378 -13.36 20.25 3.57
CA ASN A 378 -14.49 21.14 3.79
C ASN A 378 -15.74 20.48 4.39
N ASN A 379 -15.89 19.14 4.25
CA ASN A 379 -17.13 18.45 4.66
C ASN A 379 -16.94 17.41 5.77
N ILE A 380 -15.75 16.87 5.93
CA ILE A 380 -15.49 15.77 6.88
C ILE A 380 -14.55 16.20 7.99
N LEU A 381 -13.42 16.84 7.63
CA LEU A 381 -12.43 17.22 8.64
C LEU A 381 -12.99 18.30 9.56
N CYS A 382 -12.76 18.11 10.85
CA CYS A 382 -13.27 18.97 11.90
C CYS A 382 -12.07 19.42 12.74
N TYR A 383 -11.67 20.69 12.61
CA TYR A 383 -10.52 21.28 13.29
C TYR A 383 -10.80 22.75 13.63
N ILE A 384 -10.01 23.30 14.56
CA ILE A 384 -10.15 24.69 15.00
C ILE A 384 -9.84 25.64 13.83
N THR A 385 -10.70 26.61 13.64
CA THR A 385 -10.52 27.75 12.71
C THR A 385 -10.35 29.04 13.49
N PRO A 386 -9.94 30.17 12.90
CA PRO A 386 -9.83 31.46 13.59
C PRO A 386 -11.09 31.88 14.35
N GLU A 387 -12.27 31.48 13.87
CA GLU A 387 -13.56 31.76 14.50
C GLU A 387 -13.75 31.01 15.83
N ASP A 388 -13.03 29.92 16.03
CA ASP A 388 -13.13 29.08 17.23
C ASP A 388 -12.15 29.47 18.33
N TYR A 389 -11.15 30.35 18.08
CA TYR A 389 -10.02 30.58 19.01
C TYR A 389 -10.48 31.01 20.39
N GLU A 390 -11.46 31.90 20.50
CA GLU A 390 -11.95 32.33 21.79
C GLU A 390 -12.70 31.21 22.54
N ALA A 391 -13.53 30.44 21.86
CA ALA A 391 -14.22 29.30 22.43
C ALA A 391 -13.26 28.18 22.85
N ALA A 392 -12.20 27.95 22.05
CA ALA A 392 -11.20 26.92 22.28
C ALA A 392 -10.41 27.13 23.60
N LYS A 393 -10.15 28.40 23.97
CA LYS A 393 -9.44 28.76 25.20
C LYS A 393 -10.11 28.21 26.47
N ALA A 394 -11.43 28.04 26.46
CA ALA A 394 -12.18 27.51 27.59
C ALA A 394 -11.93 26.02 27.87
N TYR A 395 -11.37 25.29 26.93
CA TYR A 395 -11.18 23.84 27.03
C TYR A 395 -9.78 23.41 27.47
N ILE A 396 -8.80 24.31 27.42
CA ILE A 396 -7.40 24.01 27.75
C ILE A 396 -6.90 24.92 28.90
N ALA A 397 -5.97 24.38 29.68
CA ALA A 397 -5.23 25.18 30.65
C ALA A 397 -4.15 25.98 29.91
N ASN A 398 -3.92 27.20 30.36
CA ASN A 398 -2.91 28.12 29.84
C ASN A 398 -3.03 28.27 28.30
N PRO A 399 -4.17 28.79 27.80
CA PRO A 399 -4.40 28.90 26.36
C PRO A 399 -3.38 29.78 25.63
N GLU A 400 -2.66 30.64 26.34
CA GLU A 400 -1.56 31.46 25.82
C GLU A 400 -0.31 30.63 25.44
N ASP A 401 -0.14 29.44 26.02
CA ASP A 401 0.97 28.55 25.73
C ASP A 401 0.69 27.66 24.49
N TYR A 402 -0.51 27.74 23.92
CA TYR A 402 -0.94 26.93 22.81
C TYR A 402 -1.22 27.77 21.56
N ASP A 403 -0.36 27.62 20.54
CA ASP A 403 -0.50 28.40 19.32
C ASP A 403 -1.56 27.78 18.37
N PHE A 404 -2.79 28.25 18.52
CA PHE A 404 -3.89 27.82 17.65
C PHE A 404 -3.66 28.12 16.15
N LYS A 405 -2.84 29.13 15.84
CA LYS A 405 -2.56 29.50 14.43
C LYS A 405 -1.59 28.52 13.77
N ALA A 406 -0.63 27.99 14.54
CA ALA A 406 0.33 27.03 14.03
C ALA A 406 -0.33 25.76 13.50
N ILE A 407 -1.48 25.38 14.03
CA ILE A 407 -2.24 24.19 13.61
C ILE A 407 -2.76 24.32 12.17
N LEU A 408 -2.99 25.55 11.70
CA LEU A 408 -3.50 25.81 10.34
C LEU A 408 -2.39 25.81 9.27
N ASN A 409 -1.13 25.73 9.69
CA ASN A 409 0.05 25.75 8.80
C ASN A 409 0.54 24.33 8.52
N TRP A 410 -0.32 23.47 7.96
CA TRP A 410 0.00 22.13 7.50
C TRP A 410 0.00 22.01 5.98
#